data_3bed774dff9e901cff7ed2ca222b51ef
#
_entry.id   3bed774dff9e901cff7ed2ca222b51ef
#
_cell.length_a   1.000
_cell.length_b   1.000
_cell.length_c   1.000
_cell.angle_alpha   90.00
_cell.angle_beta   90.00
_cell.angle_gamma   90.00
#
_symmetry.space_group_name_H-M   'P 1'
#
loop_
_entity.id
_entity.type
_entity.pdbx_description
1 polymer ?
#
loop_
_entity_poly.entity_id
_entity_poly.type
_entity_poly.pdbx_seq_one_letter_code
_entity_poly.pdbx_strand_id
1 'polypeptide(L)'
;EDIHAQDIQAISVIVNDEVISRYDVNQRIKLILVTSGIPATEENLKRIEDQSIKALINETIQLQEASKLEVPESQEEIQMTLDRIAKGNQTTAEGIIDSITSQGVNVDTLIDQIKSELLWNKIVRGRFGSYINISDEEIDIIYERTMDSINKVQYDISEIFLGFEDEKEEKE
;
A
#
# COMPACT_ATOMS: atom_id res chain seq x y z
N GLU A 1 -28.93 0.44 -15.12
CA GLU A 1 -28.40 1.71 -14.56
C GLU A 1 -28.60 1.86 -13.04
N ASP A 2 -29.21 0.88 -12.35
CA ASP A 2 -29.56 0.99 -10.93
C ASP A 2 -28.62 0.21 -9.96
N ILE A 3 -27.49 -0.27 -10.43
CA ILE A 3 -26.57 -1.12 -9.65
C ILE A 3 -25.81 -0.31 -8.56
N HIS A 4 -25.57 0.97 -8.78
CA HIS A 4 -24.78 1.80 -7.86
C HIS A 4 -25.52 2.21 -6.57
N ALA A 5 -26.84 2.31 -6.60
CA ALA A 5 -27.61 2.73 -5.41
C ALA A 5 -27.72 1.62 -4.37
N GLN A 6 -27.69 0.35 -4.78
CA GLN A 6 -27.78 -0.80 -3.87
C GLN A 6 -26.46 -1.09 -3.15
N ASP A 7 -25.32 -0.86 -3.81
CA ASP A 7 -23.99 -1.09 -3.21
C ASP A 7 -23.65 -0.10 -2.09
N ILE A 8 -24.15 1.13 -2.17
CA ILE A 8 -23.95 2.15 -1.12
C ILE A 8 -24.70 1.79 0.17
N GLN A 9 -25.80 1.05 0.08
CA GLN A 9 -26.64 0.69 1.22
C GLN A 9 -26.24 -0.65 1.87
N ALA A 10 -25.40 -1.47 1.23
CA ALA A 10 -24.97 -2.75 1.77
C ALA A 10 -23.80 -2.56 2.74
N ILE A 11 -24.01 -2.93 4.00
CA ILE A 11 -22.98 -2.94 5.04
C ILE A 11 -22.04 -4.11 4.79
N SER A 12 -20.73 -3.86 4.72
CA SER A 12 -19.71 -4.91 4.69
C SER A 12 -19.19 -5.23 6.09
N VAL A 13 -18.84 -4.20 6.86
CA VAL A 13 -18.27 -4.35 8.21
C VAL A 13 -18.72 -3.18 9.07
N ILE A 14 -18.84 -3.40 10.38
CA ILE A 14 -19.05 -2.35 11.38
C ILE A 14 -17.82 -2.34 12.28
N VAL A 15 -17.19 -1.17 12.41
CA VAL A 15 -16.01 -0.95 13.25
C VAL A 15 -16.35 0.05 14.33
N ASN A 16 -16.63 -0.44 15.55
CA ASN A 16 -17.25 0.34 16.63
C ASN A 16 -18.59 0.93 16.15
N ASP A 17 -18.68 2.25 16.01
CA ASP A 17 -19.89 2.96 15.58
C ASP A 17 -19.87 3.37 14.09
N GLU A 18 -18.82 3.02 13.35
CA GLU A 18 -18.65 3.37 11.94
C GLU A 18 -18.92 2.18 11.01
N VAL A 19 -19.55 2.47 9.88
CA VAL A 19 -19.91 1.48 8.86
C VAL A 19 -18.95 1.55 7.68
N ILE A 20 -18.35 0.43 7.34
CA ILE A 20 -17.67 0.23 6.06
C ILE A 20 -18.68 -0.40 5.10
N SER A 21 -19.04 0.32 4.05
CA SER A 21 -19.99 -0.12 3.05
C SER A 21 -19.34 -1.05 2.01
N ARG A 22 -20.18 -1.76 1.26
CA ARG A 22 -19.73 -2.53 0.09
C ARG A 22 -19.12 -1.60 -0.98
N TYR A 23 -19.61 -0.38 -1.08
CA TYR A 23 -19.07 0.63 -1.97
C TYR A 23 -17.61 0.95 -1.61
N ASP A 24 -17.29 1.16 -0.33
CA ASP A 24 -15.93 1.47 0.13
C ASP A 24 -14.97 0.33 -0.19
N VAL A 25 -15.39 -0.91 0.06
CA VAL A 25 -14.60 -2.10 -0.30
C VAL A 25 -14.36 -2.16 -1.81
N ASN A 26 -15.38 -1.95 -2.62
CA ASN A 26 -15.26 -1.96 -4.08
C ASN A 26 -14.35 -0.84 -4.60
N GLN A 27 -14.43 0.36 -4.01
CA GLN A 27 -13.54 1.47 -4.35
C GLN A 27 -12.08 1.17 -4.00
N ARG A 28 -11.83 0.55 -2.84
CA ARG A 28 -10.49 0.12 -2.46
C ARG A 28 -9.94 -0.97 -3.38
N ILE A 29 -10.74 -1.94 -3.77
CA ILE A 29 -10.35 -2.98 -4.74
C ILE A 29 -9.94 -2.33 -6.06
N LYS A 30 -10.77 -1.40 -6.58
CA LYS A 30 -10.46 -0.67 -7.82
C LYS A 30 -9.16 0.12 -7.69
N LEU A 31 -8.96 0.85 -6.60
CA LEU A 31 -7.73 1.60 -6.35
C LEU A 31 -6.50 0.68 -6.40
N ILE A 32 -6.55 -0.47 -5.75
CA ILE A 32 -5.45 -1.44 -5.76
C ILE A 32 -5.19 -1.96 -7.17
N LEU A 33 -6.22 -2.36 -7.92
CA LEU A 33 -6.06 -2.85 -9.30
C LEU A 33 -5.43 -1.81 -10.21
N VAL A 34 -5.92 -0.55 -10.13
CA VAL A 34 -5.42 0.56 -10.95
C VAL A 34 -3.96 0.90 -10.64
N THR A 35 -3.60 0.91 -9.35
CA THR A 35 -2.26 1.33 -8.93
C THR A 35 -1.21 0.22 -9.01
N SER A 36 -1.60 -1.05 -8.87
CA SER A 36 -0.68 -2.19 -8.92
C SER A 36 -0.55 -2.85 -10.27
N GLY A 37 -1.49 -2.61 -11.19
CA GLY A 37 -1.54 -3.28 -12.49
C GLY A 37 -1.81 -4.80 -12.42
N ILE A 38 -2.25 -5.31 -11.27
CA ILE A 38 -2.56 -6.73 -11.09
C ILE A 38 -3.79 -7.08 -11.93
N PRO A 39 -3.76 -8.18 -12.71
CA PRO A 39 -4.92 -8.58 -13.51
C PRO A 39 -6.09 -8.99 -12.60
N ALA A 40 -7.32 -8.60 -12.98
CA ALA A 40 -8.56 -8.85 -12.25
C ALA A 40 -9.07 -10.30 -12.45
N THR A 41 -8.26 -11.29 -12.11
CA THR A 41 -8.68 -12.71 -12.07
C THR A 41 -9.51 -12.98 -10.82
N GLU A 42 -10.36 -14.01 -10.83
CA GLU A 42 -11.20 -14.37 -9.69
C GLU A 42 -10.38 -14.60 -8.40
N GLU A 43 -9.24 -15.28 -8.52
CA GLU A 43 -8.31 -15.53 -7.41
C GLU A 43 -7.72 -14.22 -6.86
N ASN A 44 -7.25 -13.32 -7.75
CA ASN A 44 -6.71 -12.02 -7.35
C ASN A 44 -7.80 -11.15 -6.71
N LEU A 45 -9.00 -11.11 -7.28
CA LEU A 45 -10.11 -10.33 -6.75
C LEU A 45 -10.47 -10.76 -5.33
N LYS A 46 -10.57 -12.06 -5.07
CA LYS A 46 -10.85 -12.57 -3.73
C LYS A 46 -9.76 -12.18 -2.72
N ARG A 47 -8.50 -12.34 -3.10
CA ARG A 47 -7.37 -11.94 -2.25
C ARG A 47 -7.35 -10.45 -1.97
N ILE A 48 -7.59 -9.62 -3.00
CA ILE A 48 -7.62 -8.16 -2.88
C ILE A 48 -8.82 -7.71 -2.03
N GLU A 49 -9.98 -8.37 -2.15
CA GLU A 49 -11.16 -8.10 -1.31
C GLU A 49 -10.83 -8.30 0.18
N ASP A 50 -10.25 -9.45 0.55
CA ASP A 50 -9.86 -9.74 1.92
C ASP A 50 -8.82 -8.72 2.46
N GLN A 51 -7.87 -8.32 1.62
CA GLN A 51 -6.88 -7.30 1.97
C GLN A 51 -7.52 -5.91 2.12
N SER A 52 -8.44 -5.56 1.23
CA SER A 52 -9.16 -4.28 1.25
C SER A 52 -10.00 -4.12 2.52
N ILE A 53 -10.73 -5.16 2.90
CA ILE A 53 -11.52 -5.15 4.13
C ILE A 53 -10.62 -4.94 5.36
N LYS A 54 -9.52 -5.68 5.46
CA LYS A 54 -8.56 -5.52 6.58
C LYS A 54 -7.93 -4.12 6.60
N ALA A 55 -7.57 -3.58 5.44
CA ALA A 55 -7.01 -2.24 5.33
C ALA A 55 -8.02 -1.19 5.80
N LEU A 56 -9.25 -1.23 5.30
CA LEU A 56 -10.31 -0.30 5.68
C LEU A 56 -10.64 -0.36 7.17
N ILE A 57 -10.68 -1.56 7.78
CA ILE A 57 -10.85 -1.72 9.24
C ILE A 57 -9.72 -1.02 9.98
N ASN A 58 -8.47 -1.25 9.60
CA ASN A 58 -7.31 -0.62 10.25
C ASN A 58 -7.34 0.90 10.10
N GLU A 59 -7.64 1.41 8.92
CA GLU A 59 -7.75 2.85 8.65
C GLU A 59 -8.85 3.48 9.48
N THR A 60 -10.01 2.86 9.56
CA THR A 60 -11.12 3.33 10.41
C THR A 60 -10.69 3.42 11.88
N ILE A 61 -10.03 2.39 12.42
CA ILE A 61 -9.52 2.40 13.80
C ILE A 61 -8.48 3.51 14.00
N GLN A 62 -7.58 3.70 13.05
CA GLN A 62 -6.56 4.75 13.10
C GLN A 62 -7.18 6.15 13.09
N LEU A 63 -8.17 6.38 12.25
CA LEU A 63 -8.90 7.65 12.18
C LEU A 63 -9.70 7.92 13.47
N GLN A 64 -10.36 6.90 14.02
CA GLN A 64 -11.07 7.00 15.30
C GLN A 64 -10.11 7.36 16.45
N GLU A 65 -8.95 6.70 16.53
CA GLU A 65 -7.97 7.02 17.57
C GLU A 65 -7.36 8.41 17.35
N ALA A 66 -7.12 8.83 16.12
CA ALA A 66 -6.66 10.18 15.80
C ALA A 66 -7.69 11.24 16.21
N SER A 67 -8.96 11.01 15.93
CA SER A 67 -10.06 11.88 16.35
C SER A 67 -10.16 11.98 17.88
N LYS A 68 -10.09 10.83 18.57
CA LYS A 68 -10.14 10.77 20.04
C LYS A 68 -8.96 11.49 20.69
N LEU A 69 -7.79 11.49 20.06
CA LEU A 69 -6.59 12.18 20.54
C LEU A 69 -6.48 13.62 20.00
N GLU A 70 -7.49 14.09 19.28
CA GLU A 70 -7.54 15.42 18.66
C GLU A 70 -6.29 15.74 17.82
N VAL A 71 -5.76 14.73 17.08
CA VAL A 71 -4.59 14.92 16.22
C VAL A 71 -4.97 15.80 15.04
N PRO A 72 -4.29 16.95 14.81
CA PRO A 72 -4.69 17.87 13.76
C PRO A 72 -4.39 17.30 12.37
N GLU A 73 -5.40 17.40 11.48
CA GLU A 73 -5.25 17.15 10.06
C GLU A 73 -4.53 18.31 9.38
N SER A 74 -3.73 18.02 8.36
CA SER A 74 -3.05 19.02 7.54
C SER A 74 -3.24 18.70 6.06
N GLN A 75 -3.95 19.58 5.38
CA GLN A 75 -4.12 19.49 3.91
C GLN A 75 -2.78 19.61 3.19
N GLU A 76 -1.86 20.41 3.75
CA GLU A 76 -0.51 20.56 3.21
C GLU A 76 0.27 19.23 3.26
N GLU A 77 0.19 18.49 4.37
CA GLU A 77 0.86 17.18 4.48
C GLU A 77 0.25 16.15 3.52
N ILE A 78 -1.06 16.17 3.32
CA ILE A 78 -1.75 15.32 2.33
C ILE A 78 -1.24 15.64 0.94
N GLN A 79 -1.19 16.94 0.56
CA GLN A 79 -0.68 17.38 -0.73
C GLN A 79 0.78 16.96 -0.94
N MET A 80 1.65 17.21 0.05
CA MET A 80 3.05 16.80 0.01
C MET A 80 3.22 15.29 -0.17
N THR A 81 2.31 14.51 0.40
CA THR A 81 2.34 13.05 0.26
C THR A 81 1.91 12.63 -1.15
N LEU A 82 0.86 13.25 -1.70
CA LEU A 82 0.44 13.05 -3.09
C LEU A 82 1.58 13.42 -4.06
N ASP A 83 2.24 14.55 -3.87
CA ASP A 83 3.36 15.00 -4.70
C ASP A 83 4.53 14.01 -4.65
N ARG A 84 4.81 13.44 -3.48
CA ARG A 84 5.85 12.41 -3.31
C ARG A 84 5.49 11.11 -4.05
N ILE A 85 4.23 10.65 -3.94
CA ILE A 85 3.74 9.48 -4.67
C ILE A 85 3.83 9.74 -6.18
N ALA A 86 3.41 10.92 -6.62
CA ALA A 86 3.44 11.33 -8.01
C ALA A 86 4.86 11.35 -8.57
N LYS A 87 5.80 11.90 -7.82
CA LYS A 87 7.22 11.93 -8.19
C LYS A 87 7.79 10.51 -8.34
N GLY A 88 7.43 9.60 -7.45
CA GLY A 88 7.83 8.18 -7.54
C GLY A 88 7.28 7.49 -8.79
N ASN A 89 6.12 7.93 -9.29
CA ASN A 89 5.48 7.43 -10.50
C ASN A 89 5.76 8.28 -11.76
N GLN A 90 6.71 9.22 -11.70
CA GLN A 90 7.10 10.10 -12.81
C GLN A 90 5.92 10.92 -13.39
N THR A 91 5.01 11.37 -12.54
CA THR A 91 3.81 12.14 -12.89
C THR A 91 3.59 13.28 -11.89
N THR A 92 2.45 13.99 -11.99
CA THR A 92 2.00 15.02 -11.04
C THR A 92 0.88 14.50 -10.14
N ALA A 93 0.59 15.20 -9.04
CA ALA A 93 -0.54 14.85 -8.17
C ALA A 93 -1.86 14.83 -8.94
N GLU A 94 -2.10 15.82 -9.80
CA GLU A 94 -3.26 15.86 -10.70
C GLU A 94 -3.28 14.64 -11.64
N GLY A 95 -2.11 14.26 -12.19
CA GLY A 95 -1.99 13.10 -13.06
C GLY A 95 -2.38 11.79 -12.39
N ILE A 96 -2.07 11.63 -11.09
CA ILE A 96 -2.53 10.47 -10.29
C ILE A 96 -4.05 10.53 -10.12
N ILE A 97 -4.58 11.68 -9.71
CA ILE A 97 -6.02 11.89 -9.51
C ILE A 97 -6.78 11.60 -10.81
N ASP A 98 -6.34 12.14 -11.92
CA ASP A 98 -6.96 11.92 -13.25
C ASP A 98 -6.89 10.44 -13.66
N SER A 99 -5.76 9.77 -13.39
CA SER A 99 -5.60 8.35 -13.70
C SER A 99 -6.56 7.46 -12.95
N ILE A 100 -6.75 7.68 -11.64
CA ILE A 100 -7.66 6.86 -10.83
C ILE A 100 -9.12 7.20 -11.11
N THR A 101 -9.46 8.49 -11.27
CA THR A 101 -10.84 8.94 -11.53
C THR A 101 -11.34 8.50 -12.90
N SER A 102 -10.50 8.53 -13.93
CA SER A 102 -10.84 8.04 -15.27
C SER A 102 -11.19 6.54 -15.28
N GLN A 103 -10.71 5.78 -14.30
CA GLN A 103 -11.01 4.37 -14.11
C GLN A 103 -12.14 4.11 -13.09
N GLY A 104 -12.85 5.16 -12.68
CA GLY A 104 -14.02 5.07 -11.79
C GLY A 104 -13.68 4.85 -10.32
N VAL A 105 -12.47 5.25 -9.89
CA VAL A 105 -12.09 5.30 -8.46
C VAL A 105 -12.45 6.66 -7.90
N ASN A 106 -13.11 6.68 -6.74
CA ASN A 106 -13.34 7.92 -5.99
C ASN A 106 -12.01 8.37 -5.36
N VAL A 107 -11.67 9.65 -5.56
CA VAL A 107 -10.45 10.28 -5.02
C VAL A 107 -10.39 10.16 -3.50
N ASP A 108 -11.51 10.29 -2.81
CA ASP A 108 -11.59 10.21 -1.35
C ASP A 108 -11.00 8.90 -0.83
N THR A 109 -11.14 7.80 -1.58
CA THR A 109 -10.55 6.49 -1.21
C THR A 109 -9.02 6.55 -1.06
N LEU A 110 -8.34 7.32 -1.90
CA LEU A 110 -6.89 7.54 -1.81
C LEU A 110 -6.55 8.56 -0.72
N ILE A 111 -7.34 9.63 -0.64
CA ILE A 111 -7.12 10.70 0.37
C ILE A 111 -7.29 10.14 1.78
N ASP A 112 -8.33 9.36 2.06
CA ASP A 112 -8.57 8.76 3.37
C ASP A 112 -7.47 7.78 3.77
N GLN A 113 -6.94 7.02 2.81
CA GLN A 113 -5.77 6.17 3.04
C GLN A 113 -4.55 6.99 3.47
N ILE A 114 -4.22 8.05 2.73
CA ILE A 114 -3.09 8.95 3.05
C ILE A 114 -3.30 9.60 4.41
N LYS A 115 -4.50 10.08 4.67
CA LYS A 115 -4.88 10.74 5.91
C LYS A 115 -4.73 9.81 7.12
N SER A 116 -5.24 8.59 7.04
CA SER A 116 -5.12 7.60 8.13
C SER A 116 -3.66 7.29 8.44
N GLU A 117 -2.83 7.10 7.42
CA GLU A 117 -1.40 6.84 7.58
C GLU A 117 -0.66 8.04 8.21
N LEU A 118 -0.93 9.26 7.75
CA LEU A 118 -0.31 10.48 8.30
C LEU A 118 -0.67 10.67 9.77
N LEU A 119 -1.94 10.57 10.12
CA LEU A 119 -2.42 10.74 11.48
C LEU A 119 -1.89 9.65 12.41
N TRP A 120 -1.89 8.39 11.95
CA TRP A 120 -1.32 7.29 12.70
C TRP A 120 0.18 7.48 12.96
N ASN A 121 0.94 7.90 11.96
CA ASN A 121 2.35 8.22 12.12
C ASN A 121 2.61 9.34 13.13
N LYS A 122 1.75 10.37 13.20
CA LYS A 122 1.83 11.41 14.22
C LYS A 122 1.60 10.83 15.63
N ILE A 123 0.60 9.97 15.80
CA ILE A 123 0.33 9.29 17.08
C ILE A 123 1.53 8.47 17.53
N VAL A 124 2.03 7.62 16.64
CA VAL A 124 3.18 6.75 16.94
C VAL A 124 4.41 7.56 17.31
N ARG A 125 4.75 8.59 16.55
CA ARG A 125 5.88 9.46 16.85
C ARG A 125 5.68 10.24 18.16
N GLY A 126 4.49 10.74 18.43
CA GLY A 126 4.19 11.46 19.65
C GLY A 126 4.28 10.57 20.90
N ARG A 127 3.81 9.32 20.82
CA ARG A 127 3.83 8.38 21.95
C ARG A 127 5.15 7.68 22.17
N PHE A 128 5.83 7.30 21.08
CA PHE A 128 6.99 6.40 21.16
C PHE A 128 8.29 7.06 20.71
N GLY A 129 8.23 8.26 20.10
CA GLY A 129 9.43 8.95 19.60
C GLY A 129 10.49 9.21 20.67
N SER A 130 10.06 9.49 21.93
CA SER A 130 10.97 9.68 23.06
C SER A 130 11.65 8.39 23.56
N TYR A 131 11.12 7.23 23.20
CA TYR A 131 11.71 5.94 23.55
C TYR A 131 12.68 5.41 22.49
N ILE A 132 12.67 6.02 21.31
CA ILE A 132 13.59 5.66 20.21
C ILE A 132 14.84 6.53 20.39
N ASN A 133 15.84 6.01 21.08
CA ASN A 133 17.13 6.66 21.22
C ASN A 133 18.13 5.86 20.38
N ILE A 134 18.35 6.31 19.16
CA ILE A 134 19.37 5.72 18.28
C ILE A 134 20.68 6.40 18.67
N SER A 135 21.63 5.65 19.18
CA SER A 135 22.95 6.16 19.50
C SER A 135 23.77 6.40 18.23
N ASP A 136 24.72 7.34 18.29
CA ASP A 136 25.66 7.59 17.18
C ASP A 136 26.41 6.31 16.79
N GLU A 137 26.68 5.45 17.79
CA GLU A 137 27.34 4.16 17.61
C GLU A 137 26.50 3.16 16.79
N GLU A 138 25.17 3.14 16.97
CA GLU A 138 24.26 2.34 16.14
C GLU A 138 24.17 2.87 14.71
N ILE A 139 24.24 4.19 14.51
CA ILE A 139 24.27 4.82 13.20
C ILE A 139 25.57 4.43 12.49
N ASP A 140 26.71 4.52 13.16
CA ASP A 140 28.02 4.15 12.61
C ASP A 140 28.08 2.68 12.19
N ILE A 141 27.54 1.77 13.01
CA ILE A 141 27.48 0.33 12.69
C ILE A 141 26.65 0.09 11.43
N ILE A 142 25.48 0.75 11.30
CA ILE A 142 24.62 0.61 10.11
C ILE A 142 25.30 1.22 8.90
N TYR A 143 25.95 2.37 9.06
CA TYR A 143 26.68 3.04 8.00
C TYR A 143 27.84 2.16 7.47
N GLU A 144 28.66 1.61 8.35
CA GLU A 144 29.75 0.71 7.96
C GLU A 144 29.23 -0.54 7.24
N ARG A 145 28.17 -1.18 7.76
CA ARG A 145 27.56 -2.35 7.11
C ARG A 145 27.02 -2.02 5.72
N THR A 146 26.43 -0.83 5.56
CA THR A 146 25.90 -0.38 4.27
C THR A 146 27.03 -0.12 3.28
N MET A 147 28.09 0.55 3.72
CA MET A 147 29.28 0.80 2.92
C MET A 147 30.01 -0.48 2.53
N ASP A 148 30.12 -1.43 3.42
CA ASP A 148 30.69 -2.76 3.15
C ASP A 148 29.85 -3.54 2.14
N SER A 149 28.51 -3.39 2.17
CA SER A 149 27.63 -4.06 1.22
C SER A 149 27.71 -3.46 -0.20
N ILE A 150 27.91 -2.14 -0.30
CA ILE A 150 28.08 -1.43 -1.58
C ILE A 150 29.43 -1.78 -2.23
N ASN A 151 30.46 -2.00 -1.43
CA ASN A 151 31.81 -2.32 -1.90
C ASN A 151 32.04 -3.82 -2.18
N LYS A 152 31.05 -4.68 -1.92
CA LYS A 152 31.15 -6.11 -2.27
C LYS A 152 30.97 -6.32 -3.75
N VAL A 153 31.90 -7.07 -4.34
CA VAL A 153 31.79 -7.52 -5.73
C VAL A 153 30.53 -8.41 -5.83
N GLN A 154 29.59 -7.97 -6.64
CA GLN A 154 28.41 -8.78 -6.99
C GLN A 154 28.76 -9.63 -8.20
N TYR A 155 28.56 -10.94 -8.07
CA TYR A 155 28.71 -11.86 -9.19
C TYR A 155 27.32 -12.15 -9.76
N ASP A 156 27.14 -11.88 -11.04
CA ASP A 156 25.95 -12.31 -11.78
C ASP A 156 26.21 -13.71 -12.29
N ILE A 157 25.58 -14.72 -11.71
CA ILE A 157 25.78 -16.11 -12.06
C ILE A 157 24.59 -16.57 -12.89
N SER A 158 24.88 -16.95 -14.14
CA SER A 158 23.90 -17.61 -15.02
C SER A 158 24.26 -19.08 -15.15
N GLU A 159 23.33 -19.96 -14.85
CA GLU A 159 23.47 -21.39 -15.04
C GLU A 159 22.83 -21.79 -16.38
N ILE A 160 23.60 -22.47 -17.24
CA ILE A 160 23.09 -23.05 -18.46
C ILE A 160 22.98 -24.57 -18.25
N PHE A 161 21.76 -25.04 -18.16
CA PHE A 161 21.48 -26.47 -18.06
C PHE A 161 21.45 -27.09 -19.46
N LEU A 162 22.47 -27.91 -19.79
CA LEU A 162 22.48 -28.71 -21.00
C LEU A 162 22.10 -30.14 -20.61
N GLY A 163 20.84 -30.49 -20.88
CA GLY A 163 20.41 -31.90 -20.80
C GLY A 163 20.97 -32.67 -22.00
N PHE A 164 21.65 -33.77 -21.74
CA PHE A 164 21.98 -34.74 -22.77
C PHE A 164 21.21 -36.02 -22.48
N GLU A 165 20.64 -36.58 -23.53
CA GLU A 165 20.00 -37.88 -23.46
C GLU A 165 21.12 -38.95 -23.36
N ASP A 166 20.98 -39.85 -22.37
CA ASP A 166 21.89 -40.98 -22.23
C ASP A 166 21.82 -41.85 -23.49
N GLU A 167 22.92 -41.96 -24.20
CA GLU A 167 23.13 -42.99 -25.27
C GLU A 167 23.11 -44.40 -24.68
N LYS A 168 21.92 -44.87 -24.33
CA LYS A 168 21.70 -46.28 -23.98
C LYS A 168 20.44 -46.84 -24.57
N GLU A 169 20.28 -46.70 -25.86
CA GLU A 169 19.39 -47.58 -26.65
C GLU A 169 19.91 -47.71 -28.07
N GLU A 170 21.09 -48.34 -28.19
CA GLU A 170 21.49 -48.92 -29.44
C GLU A 170 22.21 -50.25 -29.15
N LYS A 171 21.39 -51.27 -28.84
CA LYS A 171 21.75 -52.68 -29.02
C LYS A 171 20.51 -53.54 -28.84
N GLU A 172 19.71 -53.72 -29.91
CA GLU A 172 19.19 -54.98 -30.39
C GLU A 172 18.65 -54.83 -31.83
#